data_2c2f3fd078b49addbec6f02495705902
#
_entry.id   2c2f3fd078b49addbec6f02495705902
#
_cell.length_a   1.000
_cell.length_b   1.000
_cell.length_c   1.000
_cell.angle_alpha   90.00
_cell.angle_beta   90.00
_cell.angle_gamma   90.00
#
_symmetry.space_group_name_H-M   'P 1'
#
loop_
_entity.id
_entity.type
_entity.pdbx_description
1 polymer ?
#
loop_
_entity_poly.entity_id
_entity_poly.type
_entity_poly.pdbx_seq_one_letter_code
_entity_poly.pdbx_strand_id
1 'polypeptide(L)'
;MKNILMTAGALALGASAATAGGIERSSQSVAILFEQGNYAEFNLGGFQPDVSGTVAGVLNSGDMAGNFGTYSLGYKRALTDNLDAAIVIENAIGANVDYGAGTGYPIAGSTATISNVSVTGMLRYKLPENFSVYGGVRVLRTKGQVSLPAVMSYRMTADAETDAGYLVGVAWEKPEIAARVALTYNSKITHDFDANESFVHPLAGLLTYDTPFETTIPESVNLEFQTGIAKDTLVFGSVRWVHWTQFDITPSVYSTTLGQGSLVDYTENTTSYSLGLGRKFNDKWSGAVVLGYEKHTGTPTGNLGPTDGYKSIALAATYKATDKIKITGGLRYVDIGDATTNPPVGGKFSGNSGWGAGIRVGITF
;
A
#
# COMPACT_ATOMS: atom_id res chain seq x y z
N MET A 1 -1.14 -23.81 -28.75
CA MET A 1 -1.31 -22.42 -28.28
C MET A 1 -0.01 -22.00 -27.58
N LYS A 2 1.06 -21.85 -28.38
CA LYS A 2 2.36 -21.39 -27.86
C LYS A 2 2.32 -19.87 -27.78
N ASN A 3 2.76 -19.29 -26.66
CA ASN A 3 3.04 -17.86 -26.40
C ASN A 3 1.82 -16.97 -26.02
N ILE A 4 1.02 -17.33 -25.00
CA ILE A 4 0.28 -16.34 -24.20
C ILE A 4 1.16 -15.99 -22.99
N LEU A 5 2.25 -15.28 -23.24
CA LEU A 5 3.06 -14.65 -22.20
C LEU A 5 2.55 -13.23 -21.99
N MET A 6 1.32 -13.08 -21.52
CA MET A 6 0.90 -11.88 -20.83
C MET A 6 1.35 -12.00 -19.39
N THR A 7 2.43 -11.34 -19.06
CA THR A 7 2.81 -11.21 -17.65
C THR A 7 1.76 -10.35 -16.95
N ALA A 8 1.35 -10.75 -15.75
CA ALA A 8 0.44 -10.02 -14.87
C ALA A 8 0.99 -8.63 -14.42
N GLY A 9 1.87 -8.06 -15.23
CA GLY A 9 2.47 -6.73 -15.00
C GLY A 9 1.49 -5.59 -14.81
N ALA A 10 0.25 -5.75 -15.26
CA ALA A 10 -0.81 -4.78 -15.01
C ALA A 10 -1.27 -4.74 -13.54
N LEU A 11 -1.12 -5.83 -12.77
CA LEU A 11 -1.45 -5.82 -11.35
C LEU A 11 -0.57 -4.87 -10.53
N ALA A 12 0.73 -4.80 -10.83
CA ALA A 12 1.66 -3.95 -10.10
C ALA A 12 1.41 -2.44 -10.32
N LEU A 13 0.90 -2.03 -11.49
CA LEU A 13 0.52 -0.63 -11.75
C LEU A 13 -0.87 -0.29 -11.17
N GLY A 14 -1.74 -1.29 -11.00
CA GLY A 14 -3.06 -1.11 -10.38
C GLY A 14 -3.03 -1.11 -8.86
N ALA A 15 -1.95 -1.60 -8.26
CA ALA A 15 -1.84 -1.84 -6.83
C ALA A 15 -1.17 -0.71 -6.04
N SER A 16 -0.83 0.43 -6.65
CA SER A 16 -0.49 1.62 -5.85
C SER A 16 -1.72 1.96 -5.02
N ALA A 17 -1.63 1.70 -3.73
CA ALA A 17 -2.72 1.76 -2.80
C ALA A 17 -3.44 3.11 -2.89
N ALA A 18 -4.72 3.05 -3.14
CA ALA A 18 -5.57 4.12 -2.68
C ALA A 18 -5.50 4.06 -1.15
N THR A 19 -5.26 5.17 -0.52
CA THR A 19 -5.17 5.33 0.94
C THR A 19 -6.52 5.17 1.64
N ALA A 20 -7.44 4.38 1.10
CA ALA A 20 -8.79 4.25 1.64
C ALA A 20 -8.90 3.20 2.75
N GLY A 21 -7.98 2.23 2.83
CA GLY A 21 -7.98 1.17 3.83
C GLY A 21 -6.71 1.09 4.66
N GLY A 22 -6.09 2.21 5.05
CA GLY A 22 -4.89 2.23 5.87
C GLY A 22 -3.69 2.91 5.20
N ILE A 23 -2.49 2.63 5.71
CA ILE A 23 -1.25 3.28 5.26
C ILE A 23 -0.50 2.49 4.18
N GLU A 24 -1.11 1.54 3.50
CA GLU A 24 -0.43 0.75 2.47
C GLU A 24 -0.15 1.56 1.20
N ARG A 25 1.03 1.36 0.62
CA ARG A 25 1.48 1.93 -0.67
C ARG A 25 1.87 0.85 -1.70
N SER A 26 1.86 -0.41 -1.31
CA SER A 26 2.15 -1.58 -2.14
C SER A 26 1.23 -2.73 -1.76
N SER A 27 0.81 -3.53 -2.74
CA SER A 27 0.08 -4.79 -2.49
C SER A 27 0.96 -5.90 -1.97
N GLN A 28 2.27 -5.68 -1.88
CA GLN A 28 3.26 -6.68 -1.45
C GLN A 28 3.17 -7.99 -2.27
N SER A 29 2.97 -7.86 -3.58
CA SER A 29 2.80 -8.97 -4.50
C SER A 29 4.07 -9.83 -4.61
N VAL A 30 3.88 -11.13 -4.70
CA VAL A 30 4.94 -12.12 -4.97
C VAL A 30 5.07 -12.47 -6.46
N ALA A 31 4.41 -11.72 -7.34
CA ALA A 31 4.32 -12.02 -8.78
C ALA A 31 5.69 -12.15 -9.47
N ILE A 32 6.72 -11.46 -8.98
CA ILE A 32 8.09 -11.55 -9.50
C ILE A 32 8.66 -12.98 -9.46
N LEU A 33 8.26 -13.80 -8.46
CA LEU A 33 8.70 -15.19 -8.35
C LEU A 33 8.27 -16.07 -9.55
N PHE A 34 7.23 -15.63 -10.27
CA PHE A 34 6.62 -16.36 -11.38
C PHE A 34 7.05 -15.83 -12.75
N GLU A 35 7.90 -14.80 -12.80
CA GLU A 35 8.50 -14.35 -14.06
C GLU A 35 9.45 -15.41 -14.60
N GLN A 36 9.59 -15.49 -15.92
CA GLN A 36 10.39 -16.51 -16.56
C GLN A 36 11.90 -16.19 -16.54
N GLY A 37 12.71 -17.20 -16.35
CA GLY A 37 14.18 -17.08 -16.38
C GLY A 37 14.70 -16.15 -15.28
N ASN A 38 15.79 -15.45 -15.58
CA ASN A 38 16.27 -14.35 -14.78
C ASN A 38 15.53 -13.09 -15.18
N TYR A 39 15.10 -12.30 -14.20
CA TYR A 39 14.25 -11.16 -14.43
C TYR A 39 14.59 -10.01 -13.49
N ALA A 40 14.55 -8.82 -14.01
CA ALA A 40 14.66 -7.60 -13.22
C ALA A 40 13.51 -6.65 -13.59
N GLU A 41 13.02 -5.89 -12.61
CA GLU A 41 12.03 -4.87 -12.85
C GLU A 41 12.28 -3.62 -12.05
N PHE A 42 11.85 -2.51 -12.62
CA PHE A 42 11.82 -1.21 -12.01
C PHE A 42 10.44 -0.61 -12.19
N ASN A 43 9.82 -0.20 -11.08
CA ASN A 43 8.53 0.45 -11.06
C ASN A 43 8.68 1.83 -10.44
N LEU A 44 8.06 2.83 -11.06
CA LEU A 44 7.88 4.17 -10.52
C LEU A 44 6.41 4.55 -10.66
N GLY A 45 5.86 5.17 -9.63
CA GLY A 45 4.50 5.66 -9.62
C GLY A 45 4.34 6.91 -8.79
N GLY A 46 3.22 7.56 -8.96
CA GLY A 46 2.78 8.66 -8.12
C GLY A 46 1.27 8.61 -7.97
N PHE A 47 0.79 9.10 -6.85
CA PHE A 47 -0.62 9.25 -6.56
C PHE A 47 -0.89 10.66 -6.00
N GLN A 48 -1.93 11.28 -6.54
CA GLN A 48 -2.42 12.58 -6.14
C GLN A 48 -3.86 12.40 -5.63
N PRO A 49 -4.06 12.22 -4.33
CA PRO A 49 -5.37 12.26 -3.71
C PRO A 49 -5.88 13.70 -3.64
N ASP A 50 -7.19 13.85 -3.54
CA ASP A 50 -7.90 15.08 -3.19
C ASP A 50 -8.93 14.68 -2.13
N VAL A 51 -8.61 14.96 -0.86
CA VAL A 51 -9.40 14.52 0.31
C VAL A 51 -9.72 15.74 1.16
N SER A 52 -10.97 16.16 1.11
CA SER A 52 -11.47 17.30 1.86
C SER A 52 -12.78 16.99 2.57
N GLY A 53 -13.03 17.68 3.66
CA GLY A 53 -14.22 17.50 4.47
C GLY A 53 -14.63 18.76 5.21
N THR A 54 -15.75 18.69 5.92
CA THR A 54 -16.28 19.82 6.68
C THR A 54 -16.73 19.41 8.07
N VAL A 55 -16.62 20.33 9.03
CA VAL A 55 -17.30 20.24 10.32
C VAL A 55 -18.49 21.17 10.32
N ALA A 56 -19.64 20.66 10.77
CA ALA A 56 -20.94 21.38 10.76
C ALA A 56 -21.33 21.98 9.39
N GLY A 57 -20.77 21.46 8.28
CA GLY A 57 -21.04 21.93 6.92
C GLY A 57 -20.43 23.29 6.57
N VAL A 58 -19.62 23.90 7.44
CA VAL A 58 -19.08 25.26 7.24
C VAL A 58 -17.56 25.37 7.40
N LEU A 59 -16.96 24.62 8.30
CA LEU A 59 -15.51 24.64 8.54
C LEU A 59 -14.83 23.62 7.61
N ASN A 60 -14.25 24.08 6.52
CA ASN A 60 -13.61 23.21 5.51
C ASN A 60 -12.17 22.87 5.88
N SER A 61 -11.76 21.62 5.70
CA SER A 61 -10.39 21.17 5.95
C SER A 61 -9.40 21.61 4.86
N GLY A 62 -9.87 21.96 3.68
CA GLY A 62 -9.04 21.91 2.47
C GLY A 62 -8.65 20.50 2.12
N ASP A 63 -7.89 20.31 1.04
CA ASP A 63 -7.28 19.02 0.73
C ASP A 63 -6.20 18.72 1.79
N MET A 64 -6.40 17.62 2.54
CA MET A 64 -5.52 17.23 3.63
C MET A 64 -4.60 16.07 3.27
N ALA A 65 -4.77 15.45 2.11
CA ALA A 65 -4.00 14.29 1.69
C ALA A 65 -2.86 14.68 0.74
N GLY A 66 -1.63 14.64 1.23
CA GLY A 66 -0.46 15.00 0.44
C GLY A 66 -0.17 13.99 -0.68
N ASN A 67 0.32 14.51 -1.80
CA ASN A 67 0.81 13.70 -2.91
C ASN A 67 1.96 12.80 -2.48
N PHE A 68 2.08 11.62 -3.10
CA PHE A 68 3.19 10.73 -2.82
C PHE A 68 3.67 9.96 -4.05
N GLY A 69 4.97 9.62 -4.02
CA GLY A 69 5.60 8.74 -4.99
C GLY A 69 5.73 7.30 -4.47
N THR A 70 5.70 6.34 -5.37
CA THR A 70 6.00 4.94 -5.09
C THR A 70 7.13 4.46 -6.00
N TYR A 71 7.96 3.57 -5.49
CA TYR A 71 8.98 2.89 -6.27
C TYR A 71 9.09 1.43 -5.83
N SER A 72 9.52 0.59 -6.77
CA SER A 72 9.89 -0.79 -6.48
C SER A 72 10.99 -1.23 -7.43
N LEU A 73 12.00 -1.91 -6.87
CA LEU A 73 13.07 -2.59 -7.59
C LEU A 73 12.95 -4.07 -7.30
N GLY A 74 12.86 -4.89 -8.33
CA GLY A 74 12.77 -6.33 -8.20
C GLY A 74 13.85 -7.05 -9.01
N TYR A 75 14.43 -8.09 -8.43
CA TYR A 75 15.34 -8.98 -9.12
C TYR A 75 15.00 -10.43 -8.78
N LYS A 76 14.87 -11.27 -9.82
CA LYS A 76 14.63 -12.71 -9.68
C LYS A 76 15.67 -13.48 -10.44
N ARG A 77 16.17 -14.56 -9.86
CA ARG A 77 17.11 -15.50 -10.47
C ARG A 77 16.62 -16.94 -10.33
N ALA A 78 16.63 -17.70 -11.41
CA ALA A 78 16.53 -19.13 -11.37
C ALA A 78 17.87 -19.70 -10.89
N LEU A 79 17.91 -20.28 -9.69
CA LEU A 79 19.13 -20.86 -9.10
C LEU A 79 19.34 -22.28 -9.62
N THR A 80 18.27 -23.05 -9.75
CA THR A 80 18.21 -24.37 -10.37
C THR A 80 16.90 -24.50 -11.16
N ASP A 81 16.66 -25.63 -11.80
CA ASP A 81 15.40 -25.89 -12.52
C ASP A 81 14.18 -25.80 -11.59
N ASN A 82 14.36 -26.15 -10.31
CA ASN A 82 13.28 -26.18 -9.31
C ASN A 82 13.36 -25.09 -8.26
N LEU A 83 14.41 -24.27 -8.22
CA LEU A 83 14.58 -23.26 -7.18
C LEU A 83 14.79 -21.88 -7.80
N ASP A 84 13.90 -20.96 -7.47
CA ASP A 84 14.00 -19.54 -7.79
C ASP A 84 14.27 -18.73 -6.51
N ALA A 85 15.06 -17.65 -6.64
CA ALA A 85 15.25 -16.64 -5.61
C ALA A 85 14.83 -15.28 -6.15
N ALA A 86 14.26 -14.43 -5.28
CA ALA A 86 13.96 -13.05 -5.62
C ALA A 86 14.24 -12.11 -4.47
N ILE A 87 14.54 -10.86 -4.81
CA ILE A 87 14.61 -9.73 -3.88
C ILE A 87 13.76 -8.59 -4.42
N VAL A 88 13.02 -7.93 -3.54
CA VAL A 88 12.21 -6.73 -3.86
C VAL A 88 12.54 -5.64 -2.85
N ILE A 89 12.77 -4.43 -3.34
CA ILE A 89 12.97 -3.22 -2.53
C ILE A 89 11.87 -2.25 -2.92
N GLU A 90 11.06 -1.80 -1.96
CA GLU A 90 9.93 -0.92 -2.22
C GLU A 90 9.58 -0.04 -1.02
N ASN A 91 8.74 0.98 -1.22
CA ASN A 91 8.06 1.66 -0.13
C ASN A 91 6.67 1.01 0.07
N ALA A 92 6.59 0.08 1.04
CA ALA A 92 5.40 -0.74 1.25
C ALA A 92 4.26 -0.01 1.97
N ILE A 93 4.60 0.92 2.87
CA ILE A 93 3.67 1.71 3.67
C ILE A 93 4.07 3.19 3.68
N GLY A 94 3.14 4.06 4.07
CA GLY A 94 3.42 5.48 4.26
C GLY A 94 2.15 6.31 4.40
N ALA A 95 2.29 7.47 5.05
CA ALA A 95 1.24 8.46 5.17
C ALA A 95 1.81 9.85 4.88
N ASN A 96 0.97 10.73 4.37
CA ASN A 96 1.30 12.13 4.15
C ASN A 96 0.03 12.95 4.35
N VAL A 97 -0.07 13.59 5.52
CA VAL A 97 -1.22 14.36 5.99
C VAL A 97 -0.78 15.81 6.19
N ASP A 98 -1.54 16.75 5.64
CA ASP A 98 -1.31 18.18 5.79
C ASP A 98 -2.65 18.95 5.79
N TYR A 99 -3.17 19.20 6.97
CA TYR A 99 -4.30 20.10 7.14
C TYR A 99 -3.83 21.54 7.02
N GLY A 100 -4.08 22.15 5.87
CA GLY A 100 -3.64 23.51 5.57
C GLY A 100 -3.94 24.51 6.70
N ALA A 101 -2.94 25.32 7.05
CA ALA A 101 -3.11 26.36 8.05
C ALA A 101 -4.08 27.44 7.56
N GLY A 102 -4.92 27.98 8.45
CA GLY A 102 -5.83 29.09 8.13
C GLY A 102 -7.16 28.68 7.49
N THR A 103 -7.49 27.42 7.41
CA THR A 103 -8.78 26.93 6.88
C THR A 103 -9.93 27.08 7.86
N GLY A 104 -9.70 27.38 9.12
CA GLY A 104 -10.72 27.39 10.18
C GLY A 104 -11.18 26.00 10.63
N TYR A 105 -10.64 24.92 10.06
CA TYR A 105 -10.92 23.55 10.49
C TYR A 105 -10.34 23.31 11.90
N PRO A 106 -10.98 22.52 12.78
CA PRO A 106 -10.55 22.38 14.18
C PRO A 106 -9.10 21.94 14.40
N ILE A 107 -8.53 21.19 13.44
CA ILE A 107 -7.14 20.73 13.48
C ILE A 107 -6.30 21.33 12.35
N ALA A 108 -6.64 22.53 11.87
CA ALA A 108 -5.85 23.24 10.86
C ALA A 108 -4.38 23.38 11.29
N GLY A 109 -3.45 23.23 10.33
CA GLY A 109 -2.01 23.23 10.56
C GLY A 109 -1.45 21.90 11.09
N SER A 110 -2.28 20.87 11.27
CA SER A 110 -1.82 19.54 11.66
C SER A 110 -1.15 18.83 10.50
N THR A 111 0.00 18.20 10.75
CA THR A 111 0.73 17.39 9.77
C THR A 111 1.12 16.05 10.36
N ALA A 112 1.13 15.00 9.53
CA ALA A 112 1.66 13.70 9.91
C ALA A 112 2.31 13.02 8.70
N THR A 113 3.49 12.43 8.90
CA THR A 113 4.16 11.66 7.86
C THR A 113 4.67 10.34 8.40
N ILE A 114 4.49 9.28 7.60
CA ILE A 114 5.13 7.98 7.81
C ILE A 114 5.89 7.66 6.53
N SER A 115 7.16 7.31 6.66
CA SER A 115 7.97 6.85 5.54
C SER A 115 8.64 5.52 5.86
N ASN A 116 8.77 4.68 4.83
CA ASN A 116 9.21 3.30 4.96
C ASN A 116 10.04 2.88 3.76
N VAL A 117 11.00 2.01 4.02
CA VAL A 117 11.70 1.20 3.01
C VAL A 117 11.59 -0.25 3.42
N SER A 118 11.14 -1.08 2.50
CA SER A 118 10.98 -2.54 2.66
C SER A 118 11.96 -3.26 1.77
N VAL A 119 12.66 -4.25 2.30
CA VAL A 119 13.48 -5.21 1.55
C VAL A 119 12.94 -6.61 1.82
N THR A 120 12.47 -7.29 0.77
CA THR A 120 11.92 -8.66 0.88
C THR A 120 12.77 -9.63 0.07
N GLY A 121 13.40 -10.59 0.74
CA GLY A 121 14.09 -11.71 0.11
C GLY A 121 13.20 -12.95 0.12
N MET A 122 13.09 -13.66 -1.02
CA MET A 122 12.17 -14.79 -1.20
C MET A 122 12.85 -15.95 -1.92
N LEU A 123 12.46 -17.17 -1.55
CA LEU A 123 12.79 -18.41 -2.26
C LEU A 123 11.49 -19.11 -2.67
N ARG A 124 11.47 -19.69 -3.87
CA ARG A 124 10.37 -20.50 -4.40
C ARG A 124 10.91 -21.86 -4.83
N TYR A 125 10.32 -22.94 -4.31
CA TYR A 125 10.62 -24.32 -4.72
C TYR A 125 9.46 -24.90 -5.52
N LYS A 126 9.75 -25.34 -6.75
CA LYS A 126 8.78 -25.95 -7.67
C LYS A 126 8.65 -27.44 -7.35
N LEU A 127 7.43 -27.88 -7.11
CA LEU A 127 7.04 -29.24 -6.83
C LEU A 127 6.49 -29.92 -8.10
N PRO A 128 6.33 -31.26 -8.12
CA PRO A 128 5.58 -31.95 -9.16
C PRO A 128 4.16 -31.41 -9.32
N GLU A 129 3.50 -31.73 -10.44
CA GLU A 129 2.11 -31.35 -10.74
C GLU A 129 1.84 -29.86 -10.77
N ASN A 130 2.88 -29.07 -11.10
CA ASN A 130 2.81 -27.61 -11.22
C ASN A 130 2.53 -26.85 -9.91
N PHE A 131 2.68 -27.47 -8.76
CA PHE A 131 2.65 -26.77 -7.49
C PHE A 131 4.01 -26.12 -7.18
N SER A 132 3.99 -25.12 -6.32
CA SER A 132 5.18 -24.59 -5.69
C SER A 132 4.89 -24.07 -4.29
N VAL A 133 5.91 -24.10 -3.44
CA VAL A 133 5.91 -23.46 -2.14
C VAL A 133 6.95 -22.36 -2.14
N TYR A 134 6.69 -21.29 -1.41
CA TYR A 134 7.63 -20.20 -1.29
C TYR A 134 7.59 -19.58 0.10
N GLY A 135 8.67 -18.94 0.46
CA GLY A 135 8.79 -18.22 1.71
C GLY A 135 9.90 -17.17 1.62
N GLY A 136 9.92 -16.27 2.57
CA GLY A 136 10.89 -15.20 2.58
C GLY A 136 10.90 -14.41 3.88
N VAL A 137 11.89 -13.52 3.97
CA VAL A 137 12.02 -12.55 5.06
C VAL A 137 11.82 -11.16 4.50
N ARG A 138 11.05 -10.35 5.22
CA ARG A 138 10.85 -8.93 4.94
C ARG A 138 11.45 -8.12 6.08
N VAL A 139 12.32 -7.19 5.72
CA VAL A 139 12.90 -6.20 6.63
C VAL A 139 12.27 -4.85 6.31
N LEU A 140 11.70 -4.21 7.31
CA LEU A 140 11.10 -2.88 7.24
C LEU A 140 11.92 -1.89 8.04
N ARG A 141 12.28 -0.75 7.42
CA ARG A 141 12.81 0.42 8.11
C ARG A 141 11.78 1.54 8.03
N THR A 142 11.23 1.92 9.18
CA THR A 142 10.10 2.87 9.29
C THR A 142 10.48 4.03 10.20
N LYS A 143 9.99 5.23 9.88
CA LYS A 143 10.07 6.43 10.71
C LYS A 143 8.80 7.27 10.54
N GLY A 144 8.51 8.12 11.54
CA GLY A 144 7.33 8.96 11.51
C GLY A 144 7.52 10.29 12.24
N GLN A 145 6.69 11.25 11.90
CA GLN A 145 6.58 12.51 12.61
C GLN A 145 5.16 13.05 12.56
N VAL A 146 4.77 13.79 13.59
CA VAL A 146 3.47 14.44 13.68
C VAL A 146 3.64 15.83 14.34
N SER A 147 2.80 16.76 13.90
CA SER A 147 2.66 18.08 14.52
C SER A 147 1.17 18.42 14.62
N LEU A 148 0.68 18.66 15.83
CA LEU A 148 -0.73 18.95 16.12
C LEU A 148 -0.85 20.28 16.87
N PRO A 149 -0.89 21.44 16.18
CA PRO A 149 -0.96 22.75 16.82
C PRO A 149 -2.16 22.89 17.76
N ALA A 150 -3.30 22.31 17.42
CA ALA A 150 -4.53 22.35 18.21
C ALA A 150 -4.44 21.58 19.54
N VAL A 151 -3.48 20.66 19.70
CA VAL A 151 -3.29 19.85 20.91
C VAL A 151 -2.07 20.38 21.67
N MET A 152 -2.19 21.52 22.32
CA MET A 152 -1.08 22.19 23.05
C MET A 152 0.22 22.27 22.23
N SER A 153 0.13 22.49 20.90
CA SER A 153 1.26 22.49 19.99
C SER A 153 2.12 21.19 20.06
N TYR A 154 1.46 20.05 20.25
CA TYR A 154 2.09 18.75 20.35
C TYR A 154 2.91 18.41 19.10
N ARG A 155 4.07 17.86 19.30
CA ARG A 155 4.95 17.32 18.25
C ARG A 155 5.56 16.01 18.71
N MET A 156 5.72 15.10 17.76
CA MET A 156 6.44 13.85 17.96
C MET A 156 7.33 13.58 16.75
N THR A 157 8.52 13.09 17.00
CA THR A 157 9.41 12.49 15.99
C THR A 157 9.80 11.11 16.51
N ALA A 158 9.46 10.07 15.75
CA ALA A 158 9.90 8.70 15.98
C ALA A 158 11.16 8.44 15.15
N ASP A 159 12.21 7.98 15.79
CA ASP A 159 13.46 7.59 15.15
C ASP A 159 13.23 6.39 14.21
N ALA A 160 14.16 6.20 13.28
CA ALA A 160 13.98 5.16 12.27
C ALA A 160 14.32 3.79 12.85
N GLU A 161 13.30 2.93 13.02
CA GLU A 161 13.42 1.55 13.47
C GLU A 161 13.43 0.55 12.33
N THR A 162 14.11 -0.59 12.55
CA THR A 162 14.30 -1.63 11.54
C THR A 162 13.97 -2.99 12.13
N ASP A 163 12.86 -3.57 11.68
CA ASP A 163 12.37 -4.85 12.14
C ASP A 163 12.05 -5.80 10.99
N ALA A 164 11.89 -7.08 11.31
CA ALA A 164 11.70 -8.11 10.33
C ALA A 164 10.47 -8.96 10.59
N GLY A 165 9.88 -9.40 9.50
CA GLY A 165 8.85 -10.41 9.46
C GLY A 165 9.12 -11.44 8.38
N TYR A 166 8.18 -12.34 8.17
CA TYR A 166 8.29 -13.37 7.17
C TYR A 166 7.04 -13.44 6.29
N LEU A 167 7.18 -14.08 5.16
CA LEU A 167 6.06 -14.52 4.34
C LEU A 167 6.20 -15.99 3.99
N VAL A 168 5.07 -16.65 3.82
CA VAL A 168 4.99 -18.02 3.31
C VAL A 168 3.81 -18.14 2.35
N GLY A 169 3.92 -19.03 1.39
CA GLY A 169 2.83 -19.23 0.45
C GLY A 169 2.95 -20.50 -0.39
N VAL A 170 1.86 -20.75 -1.10
CA VAL A 170 1.72 -21.85 -2.03
C VAL A 170 1.18 -21.33 -3.35
N ALA A 171 1.57 -21.94 -4.45
CA ALA A 171 1.01 -21.61 -5.75
C ALA A 171 0.82 -22.85 -6.62
N TRP A 172 -0.11 -22.73 -7.55
CA TRP A 172 -0.35 -23.68 -8.62
C TRP A 172 -0.37 -22.94 -9.96
N GLU A 173 0.24 -23.55 -10.97
CA GLU A 173 0.33 -22.97 -12.32
C GLU A 173 -0.10 -23.99 -13.35
N LYS A 174 -0.75 -23.52 -14.43
CA LYS A 174 -1.01 -24.31 -15.64
C LYS A 174 -0.64 -23.48 -16.86
N PRO A 175 0.62 -23.57 -17.30
CA PRO A 175 1.17 -22.70 -18.34
C PRO A 175 0.41 -22.74 -19.68
N GLU A 176 -0.20 -23.88 -20.02
CA GLU A 176 -0.91 -24.07 -21.28
C GLU A 176 -2.08 -23.10 -21.46
N ILE A 177 -2.68 -22.67 -20.35
CA ILE A 177 -3.80 -21.71 -20.31
C ILE A 177 -3.42 -20.44 -19.55
N ALA A 178 -2.11 -20.21 -19.28
CA ALA A 178 -1.61 -19.10 -18.48
C ALA A 178 -2.27 -18.97 -17.08
N ALA A 179 -2.78 -20.10 -16.54
CA ALA A 179 -3.39 -20.09 -15.23
C ALA A 179 -2.33 -20.12 -14.12
N ARG A 180 -2.56 -19.30 -13.10
CA ARG A 180 -1.83 -19.28 -11.84
C ARG A 180 -2.75 -18.86 -10.71
N VAL A 181 -2.61 -19.51 -9.57
CA VAL A 181 -3.20 -19.12 -8.29
C VAL A 181 -2.08 -19.14 -7.26
N ALA A 182 -1.91 -18.08 -6.50
CA ALA A 182 -0.92 -17.96 -5.45
C ALA A 182 -1.59 -17.43 -4.18
N LEU A 183 -1.40 -18.12 -3.06
CA LEU A 183 -1.88 -17.72 -1.74
C LEU A 183 -0.67 -17.43 -0.86
N THR A 184 -0.59 -16.21 -0.34
CA THR A 184 0.52 -15.71 0.50
C THR A 184 0.00 -15.24 1.84
N TYR A 185 0.61 -15.69 2.92
CA TYR A 185 0.50 -15.09 4.25
C TYR A 185 1.73 -14.24 4.53
N ASN A 186 1.54 -13.02 5.00
CA ASN A 186 2.58 -12.13 5.49
C ASN A 186 2.39 -11.95 6.99
N SER A 187 3.44 -12.19 7.77
CA SER A 187 3.41 -11.99 9.22
C SER A 187 3.30 -10.52 9.59
N LYS A 188 2.81 -10.24 10.78
CA LYS A 188 2.94 -8.92 11.39
C LYS A 188 4.42 -8.57 11.61
N ILE A 189 4.73 -7.26 11.66
CA ILE A 189 6.04 -6.73 12.05
C ILE A 189 5.79 -5.66 13.10
N THR A 190 6.32 -5.86 14.29
CA THR A 190 6.22 -4.91 15.39
C THR A 190 7.50 -4.10 15.47
N HIS A 191 7.36 -2.78 15.56
CA HIS A 191 8.42 -1.81 15.77
C HIS A 191 8.35 -1.26 17.19
N ASP A 192 9.48 -1.27 17.88
CA ASP A 192 9.67 -0.62 19.19
C ASP A 192 10.36 0.72 18.96
N PHE A 193 9.59 1.80 18.82
CA PHE A 193 10.11 3.12 18.52
C PHE A 193 10.59 3.86 19.76
N ASP A 194 11.74 4.53 19.62
CA ASP A 194 12.10 5.67 20.47
C ASP A 194 11.55 6.96 19.83
N ALA A 195 10.83 7.76 20.62
CA ALA A 195 10.23 9.00 20.17
C ALA A 195 10.61 10.19 21.06
N ASN A 196 10.86 11.32 20.42
CA ASN A 196 10.90 12.61 21.07
C ASN A 196 9.54 13.27 20.96
N GLU A 197 8.84 13.40 22.10
CA GLU A 197 7.53 14.04 22.23
C GLU A 197 7.66 15.39 22.93
N SER A 198 6.98 16.43 22.42
CA SER A 198 6.97 17.75 23.04
C SER A 198 5.62 18.42 22.95
N PHE A 199 5.29 19.27 23.91
CA PHE A 199 4.09 20.11 23.91
C PHE A 199 4.31 21.39 24.73
N VAL A 200 3.45 22.39 24.54
CA VAL A 200 3.52 23.67 25.26
C VAL A 200 2.52 23.66 26.41
N HIS A 201 3.04 23.48 27.64
CA HIS A 201 2.21 23.56 28.84
C HIS A 201 1.93 25.02 29.18
N PRO A 202 0.67 25.41 29.53
CA PRO A 202 0.27 26.81 29.71
C PRO A 202 1.08 27.57 30.79
N LEU A 203 1.57 26.89 31.82
CA LEU A 203 2.31 27.47 32.93
C LEU A 203 3.82 27.18 32.90
N ALA A 204 4.23 26.02 32.32
CA ALA A 204 5.62 25.56 32.35
C ALA A 204 6.36 25.81 31.00
N GLY A 205 5.68 26.27 29.97
CA GLY A 205 6.26 26.45 28.64
C GLY A 205 6.48 25.12 27.90
N LEU A 206 7.49 25.07 27.05
CA LEU A 206 7.82 23.87 26.27
C LEU A 206 8.34 22.76 27.17
N LEU A 207 7.70 21.60 27.11
CA LEU A 207 8.15 20.37 27.77
C LEU A 207 8.49 19.35 26.69
N THR A 208 9.56 18.59 26.92
CA THR A 208 10.06 17.58 25.98
C THR A 208 10.39 16.30 26.73
N TYR A 209 10.05 15.16 26.14
CA TYR A 209 10.21 13.83 26.69
C TYR A 209 10.72 12.87 25.64
N ASP A 210 11.63 12.00 26.00
CA ASP A 210 12.00 10.84 25.21
C ASP A 210 11.21 9.64 25.74
N THR A 211 10.42 9.01 24.90
CA THR A 211 9.47 7.95 25.28
C THR A 211 9.47 6.81 24.27
N PRO A 212 9.40 5.56 24.74
CA PRO A 212 9.17 4.43 23.85
C PRO A 212 7.69 4.27 23.53
N PHE A 213 7.37 3.74 22.35
CA PHE A 213 6.07 3.21 22.01
C PHE A 213 6.17 2.10 20.97
N GLU A 214 5.24 1.18 20.98
CA GLU A 214 5.14 0.07 20.05
C GLU A 214 4.12 0.36 18.95
N THR A 215 4.40 -0.05 17.71
CA THR A 215 3.45 -0.03 16.59
C THR A 215 3.60 -1.31 15.78
N THR A 216 2.50 -1.99 15.50
CA THR A 216 2.49 -3.22 14.70
C THR A 216 2.02 -2.95 13.27
N ILE A 217 2.85 -3.25 12.28
CA ILE A 217 2.41 -3.39 10.89
C ILE A 217 1.69 -4.73 10.77
N PRO A 218 0.41 -4.74 10.36
CA PRO A 218 -0.44 -5.92 10.50
C PRO A 218 -0.05 -7.08 9.60
N GLU A 219 -0.44 -8.28 10.04
CA GLU A 219 -0.44 -9.45 9.18
C GLU A 219 -1.47 -9.31 8.05
N SER A 220 -1.23 -10.05 6.96
CA SER A 220 -2.11 -10.01 5.81
C SER A 220 -2.12 -11.31 5.01
N VAL A 221 -3.19 -11.52 4.25
CA VAL A 221 -3.33 -12.65 3.33
C VAL A 221 -3.62 -12.14 1.93
N ASN A 222 -2.84 -12.59 0.94
CA ASN A 222 -3.02 -12.28 -0.47
C ASN A 222 -3.39 -13.53 -1.24
N LEU A 223 -4.48 -13.47 -2.00
CA LEU A 223 -4.79 -14.41 -3.06
C LEU A 223 -4.61 -13.71 -4.40
N GLU A 224 -3.66 -14.14 -5.21
CA GLU A 224 -3.42 -13.62 -6.55
C GLU A 224 -3.75 -14.70 -7.58
N PHE A 225 -4.47 -14.35 -8.63
CA PHE A 225 -4.85 -15.31 -9.66
C PHE A 225 -4.80 -14.71 -11.06
N GLN A 226 -4.62 -15.57 -12.05
CA GLN A 226 -4.76 -15.26 -13.47
C GLN A 226 -5.14 -16.50 -14.26
N THR A 227 -5.79 -16.29 -15.41
CA THR A 227 -6.04 -17.35 -16.41
C THR A 227 -6.33 -16.77 -17.79
N GLY A 228 -5.88 -17.46 -18.83
CA GLY A 228 -6.29 -17.18 -20.20
C GLY A 228 -7.72 -17.69 -20.44
N ILE A 229 -8.61 -16.80 -20.85
CA ILE A 229 -10.02 -17.13 -21.10
C ILE A 229 -10.37 -17.24 -22.58
N ALA A 230 -9.53 -16.65 -23.43
CA ALA A 230 -9.62 -16.74 -24.89
C ALA A 230 -8.24 -16.51 -25.51
N LYS A 231 -8.13 -16.65 -26.84
CA LYS A 231 -6.92 -16.29 -27.55
C LYS A 231 -6.54 -14.83 -27.25
N ASP A 232 -5.31 -14.61 -26.85
CA ASP A 232 -4.75 -13.29 -26.55
C ASP A 232 -5.49 -12.51 -25.45
N THR A 233 -6.26 -13.20 -24.56
CA THR A 233 -7.07 -12.56 -23.52
C THR A 233 -6.86 -13.25 -22.18
N LEU A 234 -6.51 -12.47 -21.17
CA LEU A 234 -6.21 -12.89 -19.81
C LEU A 234 -7.16 -12.20 -18.83
N VAL A 235 -7.74 -12.97 -17.90
CA VAL A 235 -8.34 -12.45 -16.66
C VAL A 235 -7.33 -12.63 -15.54
N PHE A 236 -7.20 -11.64 -14.68
CA PHE A 236 -6.33 -11.69 -13.52
C PHE A 236 -6.92 -10.85 -12.38
N GLY A 237 -6.49 -11.09 -11.17
CA GLY A 237 -6.98 -10.34 -10.02
C GLY A 237 -6.31 -10.73 -8.73
N SER A 238 -6.74 -10.06 -7.67
CA SER A 238 -6.30 -10.35 -6.30
C SER A 238 -7.40 -10.08 -5.29
N VAL A 239 -7.30 -10.79 -4.16
CA VAL A 239 -8.03 -10.51 -2.93
C VAL A 239 -6.96 -10.35 -1.85
N ARG A 240 -6.97 -9.20 -1.16
CA ARG A 240 -6.05 -8.93 -0.06
C ARG A 240 -6.83 -8.59 1.19
N TRP A 241 -6.64 -9.38 2.25
CA TRP A 241 -7.12 -9.11 3.59
C TRP A 241 -5.98 -8.61 4.46
N VAL A 242 -6.25 -7.58 5.28
CA VAL A 242 -5.30 -6.99 6.24
C VAL A 242 -5.96 -6.86 7.60
N HIS A 243 -5.25 -7.27 8.64
CA HIS A 243 -5.70 -7.25 10.04
C HIS A 243 -5.44 -5.88 10.68
N TRP A 244 -6.06 -4.82 10.14
CA TRP A 244 -5.79 -3.44 10.53
C TRP A 244 -6.05 -3.15 12.01
N THR A 245 -6.92 -3.90 12.68
CA THR A 245 -7.17 -3.72 14.12
C THR A 245 -5.95 -4.03 15.00
N GLN A 246 -4.85 -4.53 14.43
CA GLN A 246 -3.55 -4.67 15.11
C GLN A 246 -2.69 -3.40 15.02
N PHE A 247 -3.07 -2.44 14.17
CA PHE A 247 -2.27 -1.22 13.96
C PHE A 247 -2.78 -0.10 14.84
N ASP A 248 -1.90 0.42 15.68
CA ASP A 248 -2.10 1.67 16.40
C ASP A 248 -0.79 2.44 16.55
N ILE A 249 -0.91 3.75 16.73
CA ILE A 249 0.17 4.66 17.11
C ILE A 249 -0.27 5.39 18.36
N THR A 250 0.27 4.99 19.52
CA THR A 250 -0.16 5.47 20.82
C THR A 250 1.03 5.97 21.66
N PRO A 251 1.63 7.14 21.32
CA PRO A 251 2.76 7.70 22.05
C PRO A 251 2.38 8.05 23.48
N SER A 252 3.31 7.88 24.42
CA SER A 252 3.02 7.90 25.85
C SER A 252 2.59 9.28 26.37
N VAL A 253 3.23 10.37 25.91
CA VAL A 253 2.85 11.74 26.34
C VAL A 253 1.51 12.12 25.76
N TYR A 254 1.28 11.82 24.46
CA TYR A 254 0.00 12.11 23.79
C TYR A 254 -1.17 11.39 24.48
N SER A 255 -1.02 10.10 24.75
CA SER A 255 -2.09 9.29 25.30
C SER A 255 -2.33 9.54 26.79
N THR A 256 -1.28 9.54 27.60
CA THR A 256 -1.42 9.58 29.08
C THR A 256 -1.38 11.00 29.65
N THR A 257 -0.40 11.84 29.21
CA THR A 257 -0.23 13.19 29.76
C THR A 257 -1.26 14.16 29.20
N LEU A 258 -1.53 14.08 27.87
CA LEU A 258 -2.50 14.93 27.21
C LEU A 258 -3.91 14.31 27.14
N GLY A 259 -4.05 13.04 27.51
CA GLY A 259 -5.35 12.34 27.60
C GLY A 259 -6.07 12.19 26.26
N GLN A 260 -5.32 12.13 25.12
CA GLN A 260 -5.89 12.14 23.77
C GLN A 260 -6.18 10.74 23.20
N GLY A 261 -5.71 9.66 23.86
CA GLY A 261 -5.82 8.30 23.35
C GLY A 261 -4.78 7.99 22.25
N SER A 262 -5.18 7.32 21.19
CA SER A 262 -4.27 7.00 20.07
C SER A 262 -4.21 8.14 19.05
N LEU A 263 -3.04 8.37 18.45
CA LEU A 263 -2.88 9.26 17.29
C LEU A 263 -3.56 8.66 16.05
N VAL A 264 -3.38 7.37 15.85
CA VAL A 264 -3.98 6.57 14.79
C VAL A 264 -4.33 5.20 15.35
N ASP A 265 -5.52 4.75 15.07
CA ASP A 265 -5.99 3.38 15.31
C ASP A 265 -7.00 3.01 14.24
N TYR A 266 -7.08 1.71 13.95
CA TYR A 266 -8.09 1.18 13.03
C TYR A 266 -9.00 0.22 13.77
N THR A 267 -10.29 0.44 13.66
CA THR A 267 -11.32 -0.36 14.36
C THR A 267 -11.85 -1.52 13.53
N GLU A 268 -11.52 -1.56 12.23
CA GLU A 268 -12.00 -2.56 11.29
C GLU A 268 -10.85 -3.14 10.45
N ASN A 269 -10.98 -4.42 10.12
CA ASN A 269 -10.11 -5.08 9.15
C ASN A 269 -10.63 -4.85 7.75
N THR A 270 -9.76 -4.72 6.77
CA THR A 270 -10.18 -4.49 5.39
C THR A 270 -9.91 -5.69 4.48
N THR A 271 -10.73 -5.78 3.43
CA THR A 271 -10.50 -6.69 2.32
C THR A 271 -10.66 -5.93 1.02
N SER A 272 -9.56 -5.80 0.28
CA SER A 272 -9.54 -5.19 -1.03
C SER A 272 -9.57 -6.23 -2.15
N TYR A 273 -10.23 -5.90 -3.23
CA TYR A 273 -10.43 -6.76 -4.40
C TYR A 273 -9.91 -6.05 -5.64
N SER A 274 -9.25 -6.79 -6.52
CA SER A 274 -8.96 -6.31 -7.87
C SER A 274 -9.32 -7.35 -8.91
N LEU A 275 -9.84 -6.89 -10.06
CA LEU A 275 -10.16 -7.72 -11.21
C LEU A 275 -9.75 -7.02 -12.48
N GLY A 276 -8.93 -7.66 -13.28
CA GLY A 276 -8.38 -7.14 -14.52
C GLY A 276 -8.69 -8.01 -15.72
N LEU A 277 -8.88 -7.35 -16.86
CA LEU A 277 -8.96 -7.97 -18.17
C LEU A 277 -7.83 -7.41 -19.05
N GLY A 278 -6.93 -8.29 -19.46
CA GLY A 278 -5.81 -7.96 -20.34
C GLY A 278 -6.01 -8.55 -21.74
N ARG A 279 -5.58 -7.80 -22.78
CA ARG A 279 -5.62 -8.25 -24.16
C ARG A 279 -4.33 -7.89 -24.89
N LYS A 280 -3.78 -8.87 -25.61
CA LYS A 280 -2.73 -8.68 -26.61
C LYS A 280 -3.36 -8.19 -27.90
N PHE A 281 -2.97 -7.01 -28.37
CA PHE A 281 -3.47 -6.42 -29.62
C PHE A 281 -2.65 -6.89 -30.83
N ASN A 282 -1.33 -6.97 -30.63
CA ASN A 282 -0.37 -7.46 -31.62
C ASN A 282 0.92 -7.92 -30.92
N ASP A 283 1.98 -8.24 -31.65
CA ASP A 283 3.22 -8.78 -31.06
C ASP A 283 4.00 -7.77 -30.19
N LYS A 284 3.72 -6.48 -30.33
CA LYS A 284 4.37 -5.40 -29.58
C LYS A 284 3.50 -4.78 -28.51
N TRP A 285 2.18 -4.77 -28.66
CA TRP A 285 1.27 -4.04 -27.80
C TRP A 285 0.24 -4.94 -27.13
N SER A 286 0.07 -4.73 -25.84
CA SER A 286 -1.06 -5.25 -25.06
C SER A 286 -1.59 -4.14 -24.14
N GLY A 287 -2.83 -4.30 -23.70
CA GLY A 287 -3.47 -3.38 -22.77
C GLY A 287 -4.30 -4.13 -21.76
N ALA A 288 -4.64 -3.45 -20.67
CA ALA A 288 -5.50 -3.99 -19.63
C ALA A 288 -6.38 -2.90 -19.01
N VAL A 289 -7.55 -3.33 -18.55
CA VAL A 289 -8.43 -2.57 -17.65
C VAL A 289 -8.45 -3.31 -16.34
N VAL A 290 -8.32 -2.59 -15.22
CA VAL A 290 -8.38 -3.16 -13.87
C VAL A 290 -9.39 -2.38 -13.05
N LEU A 291 -10.31 -3.10 -12.42
CA LEU A 291 -11.24 -2.57 -11.43
C LEU A 291 -10.73 -2.91 -10.03
N GLY A 292 -10.85 -1.98 -9.11
CA GLY A 292 -10.53 -2.17 -7.70
C GLY A 292 -11.70 -1.79 -6.81
N TYR A 293 -11.83 -2.47 -5.69
CA TYR A 293 -12.88 -2.24 -4.72
C TYR A 293 -12.42 -2.57 -3.30
N GLU A 294 -12.76 -1.72 -2.36
CA GLU A 294 -12.72 -1.98 -0.93
C GLU A 294 -14.02 -1.48 -0.31
N LYS A 295 -14.57 -2.28 0.59
CA LYS A 295 -15.88 -2.00 1.19
C LYS A 295 -15.79 -0.78 2.10
N HIS A 296 -16.75 0.13 1.96
CA HIS A 296 -17.06 1.14 2.95
C HIS A 296 -17.62 0.50 4.21
N THR A 297 -17.06 0.79 5.37
CA THR A 297 -17.47 0.20 6.67
C THR A 297 -18.55 1.00 7.35
N GLY A 298 -18.52 2.32 7.21
CA GLY A 298 -19.41 3.27 7.88
C GLY A 298 -19.04 3.54 9.33
N THR A 299 -17.93 2.98 9.82
CA THR A 299 -17.42 3.27 11.16
C THR A 299 -16.64 4.60 11.15
N PRO A 300 -16.66 5.38 12.25
CA PRO A 300 -15.84 6.58 12.33
C PRO A 300 -14.36 6.27 12.18
N THR A 301 -13.64 7.13 11.44
CA THR A 301 -12.21 7.01 11.16
C THR A 301 -11.39 7.97 12.03
N GLY A 302 -10.09 7.71 12.15
CA GLY A 302 -9.16 8.65 12.79
C GLY A 302 -9.08 9.99 12.03
N ASN A 303 -8.82 11.08 12.77
CA ASN A 303 -8.72 12.42 12.18
C ASN A 303 -7.52 12.58 11.23
N LEU A 304 -6.50 11.72 11.31
CA LEU A 304 -5.32 11.73 10.42
C LEU A 304 -5.46 10.79 9.20
N GLY A 305 -6.60 10.09 9.07
CA GLY A 305 -6.89 9.21 7.93
C GLY A 305 -8.39 9.15 7.61
N PRO A 306 -9.02 10.28 7.20
CA PRO A 306 -10.47 10.37 7.02
C PRO A 306 -10.94 9.76 5.69
N THR A 307 -10.68 8.47 5.50
CA THR A 307 -11.08 7.71 4.30
C THR A 307 -11.64 6.34 4.69
N ASP A 308 -12.64 5.83 3.97
CA ASP A 308 -13.29 4.55 4.29
C ASP A 308 -13.73 3.81 3.02
N GLY A 309 -12.91 2.85 2.58
CA GLY A 309 -13.14 2.10 1.37
C GLY A 309 -12.91 2.90 0.07
N TYR A 310 -13.00 2.24 -1.07
CA TYR A 310 -12.84 2.88 -2.39
C TYR A 310 -13.41 2.05 -3.54
N LYS A 311 -13.60 2.72 -4.68
CA LYS A 311 -13.72 2.11 -6.00
C LYS A 311 -12.66 2.68 -6.91
N SER A 312 -12.17 1.90 -7.86
CA SER A 312 -11.17 2.40 -8.79
C SER A 312 -11.24 1.74 -10.15
N ILE A 313 -10.77 2.46 -11.15
CA ILE A 313 -10.52 1.96 -12.48
C ILE A 313 -9.11 2.33 -12.91
N ALA A 314 -8.37 1.38 -13.49
CA ALA A 314 -7.07 1.62 -14.06
C ALA A 314 -7.00 1.13 -15.51
N LEU A 315 -6.27 1.87 -16.32
CA LEU A 315 -5.93 1.52 -17.68
C LEU A 315 -4.41 1.37 -17.79
N ALA A 316 -3.97 0.29 -18.40
CA ALA A 316 -2.54 0.03 -18.62
C ALA A 316 -2.27 -0.36 -20.07
N ALA A 317 -1.13 0.07 -20.58
CA ALA A 317 -0.62 -0.34 -21.87
C ALA A 317 0.82 -0.85 -21.73
N THR A 318 1.11 -2.00 -22.32
CA THR A 318 2.46 -2.59 -22.34
C THR A 318 3.00 -2.59 -23.76
N TYR A 319 4.21 -2.08 -23.90
CA TYR A 319 4.99 -2.11 -25.11
C TYR A 319 6.17 -3.08 -24.97
N LYS A 320 6.23 -4.08 -25.84
CA LYS A 320 7.37 -4.99 -25.97
C LYS A 320 8.44 -4.31 -26.83
N ALA A 321 9.38 -3.62 -26.19
CA ALA A 321 10.44 -2.89 -26.87
C ALA A 321 11.41 -3.84 -27.58
N THR A 322 11.76 -4.95 -26.93
CA THR A 322 12.54 -6.06 -27.47
C THR A 322 11.96 -7.40 -26.97
N ASP A 323 12.54 -8.53 -27.38
CA ASP A 323 12.16 -9.84 -26.81
C ASP A 323 12.43 -9.96 -25.30
N LYS A 324 13.32 -9.13 -24.79
CA LYS A 324 13.75 -9.12 -23.37
C LYS A 324 13.18 -7.96 -22.55
N ILE A 325 12.76 -6.86 -23.19
CA ILE A 325 12.36 -5.62 -22.50
C ILE A 325 10.90 -5.32 -22.77
N LYS A 326 10.13 -5.18 -21.67
CA LYS A 326 8.75 -4.72 -21.69
C LYS A 326 8.63 -3.43 -20.89
N ILE A 327 7.90 -2.46 -21.40
CA ILE A 327 7.60 -1.20 -20.74
C ILE A 327 6.09 -1.12 -20.59
N THR A 328 5.60 -0.95 -19.37
CA THR A 328 4.18 -0.80 -19.08
C THR A 328 3.94 0.56 -18.47
N GLY A 329 3.01 1.33 -19.04
CA GLY A 329 2.51 2.57 -18.45
C GLY A 329 1.06 2.42 -18.05
N GLY A 330 0.62 3.12 -17.01
CA GLY A 330 -0.76 3.06 -16.56
C GLY A 330 -1.23 4.33 -15.87
N LEU A 331 -2.55 4.52 -15.91
CA LEU A 331 -3.28 5.56 -15.21
C LEU A 331 -4.37 4.91 -14.38
N ARG A 332 -4.63 5.45 -13.18
CA ARG A 332 -5.67 4.98 -12.27
C ARG A 332 -6.46 6.18 -11.75
N TYR A 333 -7.78 6.04 -11.75
CA TYR A 333 -8.70 6.90 -11.02
C TYR A 333 -9.26 6.14 -9.83
N VAL A 334 -9.36 6.82 -8.70
CA VAL A 334 -9.90 6.29 -7.45
C VAL A 334 -11.01 7.21 -6.97
N ASP A 335 -12.18 6.65 -6.75
CA ASP A 335 -13.28 7.24 -6.00
C ASP A 335 -13.12 6.80 -4.55
N ILE A 336 -12.73 7.73 -3.68
CA ILE A 336 -12.42 7.47 -2.26
C ILE A 336 -13.73 7.53 -1.48
N GLY A 337 -13.98 6.49 -0.68
CA GLY A 337 -15.22 6.36 0.08
C GLY A 337 -15.39 7.44 1.15
N ASP A 338 -16.63 7.81 1.39
CA ASP A 338 -17.01 8.81 2.38
C ASP A 338 -16.62 8.37 3.79
N ALA A 339 -16.20 9.31 4.62
CA ALA A 339 -15.82 9.04 6.00
C ALA A 339 -16.37 10.11 6.96
N THR A 340 -16.60 9.70 8.19
CA THR A 340 -16.85 10.59 9.31
C THR A 340 -15.76 10.38 10.35
N THR A 341 -15.10 11.44 10.79
CA THR A 341 -14.00 11.29 11.75
C THR A 341 -14.50 11.21 13.19
N ASN A 342 -13.65 10.68 14.06
CA ASN A 342 -13.92 10.53 15.49
C ASN A 342 -14.21 11.87 16.18
N PRO A 343 -15.09 11.90 17.21
CA PRO A 343 -15.23 13.03 18.10
C PRO A 343 -13.89 13.39 18.80
N PRO A 344 -13.68 14.64 19.19
CA PRO A 344 -14.65 15.75 19.14
C PRO A 344 -14.75 16.50 17.81
N VAL A 345 -13.90 16.19 16.83
CA VAL A 345 -13.89 16.87 15.52
C VAL A 345 -15.14 16.54 14.71
N GLY A 346 -15.43 15.24 14.50
CA GLY A 346 -16.62 14.80 13.81
C GLY A 346 -16.74 15.33 12.37
N GLY A 347 -15.63 15.47 11.67
CA GLY A 347 -15.58 15.96 10.29
C GLY A 347 -16.22 14.97 9.32
N LYS A 348 -16.96 15.46 8.34
CA LYS A 348 -17.54 14.68 7.25
C LYS A 348 -16.76 14.90 5.97
N PHE A 349 -16.23 13.83 5.42
CA PHE A 349 -15.43 13.78 4.19
C PHE A 349 -16.22 13.02 3.14
N SER A 350 -16.50 13.64 1.99
CA SER A 350 -17.32 13.03 0.95
C SER A 350 -16.98 13.57 -0.44
N GLY A 351 -17.21 12.75 -1.48
CA GLY A 351 -16.93 13.12 -2.87
C GLY A 351 -15.44 13.23 -3.18
N ASN A 352 -14.60 12.55 -2.41
CA ASN A 352 -13.15 12.57 -2.53
C ASN A 352 -12.67 11.63 -3.62
N SER A 353 -11.53 11.93 -4.24
CA SER A 353 -11.00 11.14 -5.32
C SER A 353 -9.48 11.24 -5.41
N GLY A 354 -8.87 10.50 -6.31
CA GLY A 354 -7.45 10.61 -6.58
C GLY A 354 -7.06 10.05 -7.94
N TRP A 355 -5.93 10.54 -8.44
CA TRP A 355 -5.32 10.07 -9.68
C TRP A 355 -3.95 9.48 -9.42
N GLY A 356 -3.70 8.34 -10.06
CA GLY A 356 -2.39 7.68 -10.05
C GLY A 356 -1.86 7.50 -11.46
N ALA A 357 -0.54 7.58 -11.58
CA ALA A 357 0.18 7.23 -12.79
C ALA A 357 1.41 6.40 -12.44
N GLY A 358 1.80 5.50 -13.34
CA GLY A 358 3.00 4.70 -13.11
C GLY A 358 3.60 4.16 -14.39
N ILE A 359 4.87 3.79 -14.28
CA ILE A 359 5.64 3.12 -15.32
C ILE A 359 6.38 1.94 -14.72
N ARG A 360 6.42 0.83 -15.45
CA ARG A 360 7.21 -0.36 -15.14
C ARG A 360 8.10 -0.72 -16.32
N VAL A 361 9.34 -1.01 -16.04
CA VAL A 361 10.28 -1.61 -17.01
C VAL A 361 10.66 -2.99 -16.49
N GLY A 362 10.36 -4.04 -17.26
CA GLY A 362 10.71 -5.42 -16.97
C GLY A 362 11.73 -5.94 -17.98
N ILE A 363 12.77 -6.62 -17.50
CA ILE A 363 13.90 -7.13 -18.30
C ILE A 363 14.11 -8.60 -18.01
N THR A 364 14.00 -9.46 -19.03
CA THR A 364 14.34 -10.90 -18.96
C THR A 364 15.71 -11.12 -19.59
N PHE A 365 16.60 -11.96 -18.97
CA PHE A 365 17.97 -12.16 -19.46
C PHE A 365 18.52 -13.56 -19.15
#